data_f4cf77c686736b086b31ddd96312e955
#
_entry.id   f4cf77c686736b086b31ddd96312e955
#
_cell.length_a   1.000
_cell.length_b   1.000
_cell.length_c   1.000
_cell.angle_alpha   90.00
_cell.angle_beta   90.00
_cell.angle_gamma   90.00
#
_symmetry.space_group_name_H-M   'P 1'
#
loop_
_entity.id
_entity.type
_entity.pdbx_description
1 polymer ?
#
loop_
_entity_poly.entity_id
_entity_poly.type
_entity_poly.pdbx_seq_one_letter_code
_entity_poly.pdbx_strand_id
1 'polypeptide(L)'
;MYLHLGQNTVIPKTSVIGIFDMDNTTSSHITRKFLNGLEKTGKIINIADDIPKTFVLCNEMGKTTVYLSQLSSQTLLKRSGMNAIEG
;
A
#
# COMPACT_ATOMS: atom_id res chain seq x y z
N MET A 1 -5.16 -2.82 -16.48
CA MET A 1 -5.57 -1.60 -15.80
C MET A 1 -4.61 -1.19 -14.70
N TYR A 2 -4.59 0.07 -14.37
CA TYR A 2 -3.61 0.62 -13.44
C TYR A 2 -4.27 1.34 -12.29
N LEU A 3 -3.62 1.33 -11.14
CA LEU A 3 -4.04 2.04 -9.95
C LEU A 3 -3.10 3.22 -9.73
N HIS A 4 -3.67 4.43 -9.65
CA HIS A 4 -2.92 5.65 -9.39
C HIS A 4 -2.79 5.87 -7.88
N LEU A 5 -1.57 5.87 -7.38
CA LEU A 5 -1.27 5.98 -5.95
C LEU A 5 -1.00 7.41 -5.50
N GLY A 6 -0.93 8.34 -6.43
CA GLY A 6 -0.57 9.73 -6.18
C GLY A 6 0.79 10.06 -6.77
N GLN A 7 1.15 11.34 -6.85
CA GLN A 7 2.49 11.79 -7.27
C GLN A 7 2.95 11.20 -8.60
N ASN A 8 2.06 11.02 -9.56
CA ASN A 8 2.38 10.39 -10.86
C ASN A 8 2.82 8.93 -10.76
N THR A 9 2.60 8.29 -9.63
CA THR A 9 2.93 6.88 -9.47
C THR A 9 1.71 6.03 -9.82
N VAL A 10 1.91 5.11 -10.76
CA VAL A 10 0.87 4.23 -11.27
C VAL A 10 1.40 2.80 -11.22
N ILE A 11 0.58 1.88 -10.72
CA ILE A 11 0.95 0.46 -10.65
C ILE A 11 -0.13 -0.39 -11.31
N PRO A 12 0.23 -1.59 -11.83
CA PRO A 12 -0.79 -2.49 -12.34
C PRO A 12 -1.70 -2.97 -11.22
N LYS A 13 -3.00 -2.95 -11.46
CA LYS A 13 -3.96 -3.44 -10.46
C LYS A 13 -3.74 -4.90 -10.13
N THR A 14 -3.27 -5.67 -11.10
CA THR A 14 -3.02 -7.10 -10.91
C THR A 14 -1.87 -7.38 -9.93
N SER A 15 -1.01 -6.40 -9.67
CA SER A 15 0.09 -6.57 -8.72
C SER A 15 -0.34 -6.35 -7.27
N VAL A 16 -1.50 -5.74 -7.05
CA VAL A 16 -1.94 -5.35 -5.72
C VAL A 16 -2.44 -6.56 -4.94
N ILE A 17 -1.82 -6.82 -3.78
CA ILE A 17 -2.25 -7.87 -2.85
C ILE A 17 -3.24 -7.29 -1.83
N GLY A 18 -2.97 -6.09 -1.34
CA GLY A 18 -3.83 -5.45 -0.36
C GLY A 18 -3.53 -3.98 -0.18
N ILE A 19 -4.51 -3.28 0.37
CA ILE A 19 -4.46 -1.86 0.69
C ILE A 19 -4.80 -1.72 2.16
N PHE A 20 -3.89 -1.11 2.94
CA PHE A 20 -4.00 -1.08 4.40
C PHE A 20 -3.89 0.33 4.92
N ASP A 21 -4.74 0.64 5.90
CA ASP A 21 -4.77 1.94 6.55
C ASP A 21 -3.70 1.98 7.65
N MET A 22 -2.83 2.98 7.59
CA MET A 22 -1.77 3.14 8.58
C MET A 22 -2.24 3.85 9.85
N ASP A 23 -3.39 4.50 9.81
CA ASP A 23 -3.93 5.23 10.96
C ASP A 23 -4.67 4.34 11.95
N ASN A 24 -4.97 3.11 11.57
CA ASN A 24 -5.63 2.17 12.45
C ASN A 24 -4.67 1.69 13.53
N THR A 25 -5.04 1.86 14.80
CA THR A 25 -4.17 1.54 15.93
C THR A 25 -3.71 0.09 15.96
N THR A 26 -4.60 -0.83 15.64
CA THR A 26 -4.27 -2.24 15.58
C THR A 26 -3.36 -2.54 14.41
N SER A 27 -3.66 -1.94 13.26
CA SER A 27 -2.87 -2.13 12.05
C SER A 27 -1.49 -1.50 12.15
N SER A 28 -1.35 -0.37 12.86
CA SER A 28 -0.07 0.33 12.90
C SER A 28 1.03 -0.48 13.57
N HIS A 29 0.69 -1.27 14.58
CA HIS A 29 1.66 -2.13 15.25
C HIS A 29 2.12 -3.28 14.34
N ILE A 30 1.17 -3.91 13.69
CA ILE A 30 1.45 -4.98 12.72
C ILE A 30 2.20 -4.43 11.53
N THR A 31 1.82 -3.24 11.06
CA THR A 31 2.46 -2.56 9.95
C THR A 31 3.92 -2.28 10.23
N ARG A 32 4.27 -1.79 11.41
CA ARG A 32 5.65 -1.53 11.78
C ARG A 32 6.50 -2.79 11.73
N LYS A 33 5.99 -3.86 12.30
CA LYS A 33 6.69 -5.15 12.28
C LYS A 33 6.91 -5.63 10.86
N PHE A 34 5.88 -5.49 10.04
CA PHE A 34 5.91 -5.91 8.65
C PHE A 34 6.91 -5.09 7.85
N LEU A 35 6.87 -3.76 7.99
CA LEU A 35 7.79 -2.87 7.27
C LEU A 35 9.24 -3.07 7.69
N ASN A 36 9.47 -3.30 8.98
CA ASN A 36 10.82 -3.59 9.47
C ASN A 36 11.39 -4.87 8.85
N GLY A 37 10.53 -5.87 8.65
CA GLY A 37 10.95 -7.08 7.95
C GLY A 37 11.24 -6.85 6.49
N LEU A 38 10.45 -6.01 5.84
CA LEU A 38 10.60 -5.72 4.42
C LEU A 38 11.83 -4.87 4.09
N GLU A 39 12.29 -4.05 5.02
CA GLU A 39 13.54 -3.31 4.83
C GLU A 39 14.72 -4.23 4.55
N LYS A 40 14.63 -5.47 5.01
CA LYS A 40 15.70 -6.45 4.82
C LYS A 40 15.52 -7.32 3.60
N THR A 41 14.27 -7.60 3.21
CA THR A 41 13.98 -8.58 2.17
C THR A 41 13.11 -8.07 1.02
N GLY A 42 12.53 -6.89 1.18
CA GLY A 42 11.63 -6.30 0.19
C GLY A 42 12.02 -4.89 -0.15
N LYS A 43 11.14 -4.22 -0.88
CA LYS A 43 11.34 -2.86 -1.31
C LYS A 43 10.21 -1.98 -0.80
N ILE A 44 10.55 -0.86 -0.20
CA ILE A 44 9.59 0.13 0.27
C ILE A 44 9.79 1.40 -0.54
N ILE A 45 8.73 1.87 -1.18
CA ILE A 45 8.75 3.10 -1.97
C ILE A 45 7.78 4.10 -1.34
N ASN A 46 8.34 5.18 -0.80
CA ASN A 46 7.52 6.24 -0.21
C ASN A 46 7.21 7.29 -1.26
N ILE A 47 5.93 7.39 -1.63
CA ILE A 47 5.46 8.40 -2.59
C ILE A 47 4.61 9.48 -1.92
N ALA A 48 4.55 9.48 -0.59
CA ALA A 48 3.83 10.51 0.14
C ALA A 48 4.73 11.74 0.33
N ASP A 49 4.18 12.92 0.07
CA ASP A 49 4.88 14.18 0.34
C ASP A 49 4.94 14.49 1.83
N ASP A 50 3.97 13.99 2.55
CA ASP A 50 3.79 14.23 3.97
C ASP A 50 3.70 12.88 4.67
N ILE A 51 3.01 12.81 5.80
CA ILE A 51 2.86 11.57 6.55
C ILE A 51 1.99 10.58 5.73
N PRO A 52 2.49 9.39 5.44
CA PRO A 52 1.68 8.43 4.71
C PRO A 52 0.47 7.95 5.52
N LYS A 53 -0.65 7.77 4.84
CA LYS A 53 -1.90 7.30 5.46
C LYS A 53 -2.18 5.85 5.15
N THR A 54 -1.63 5.35 4.07
CA THR A 54 -1.95 4.03 3.54
C THR A 54 -0.70 3.36 3.01
N PHE A 55 -0.61 2.05 3.19
CA PHE A 55 0.39 1.30 2.44
C PHE A 55 -0.30 0.29 1.52
N VAL A 56 0.29 0.13 0.35
CA VAL A 56 -0.20 -0.79 -0.67
C VAL A 56 0.81 -1.90 -0.85
N LEU A 57 0.39 -3.12 -0.55
CA LEU A 57 1.24 -4.28 -0.68
C LEU A 57 1.10 -4.84 -2.09
N CYS A 58 2.21 -4.97 -2.78
CA CYS A 58 2.25 -5.45 -4.16
C CYS A 58 3.22 -6.60 -4.32
N ASN A 59 2.92 -7.46 -5.27
CA ASN A 59 3.83 -8.51 -5.69
C ASN A 59 3.93 -8.47 -7.21
N GLU A 60 5.14 -8.28 -7.70
CA GLU A 60 5.42 -8.31 -9.14
C GLU A 60 6.55 -9.28 -9.40
N MET A 61 6.28 -10.30 -10.21
CA MET A 61 7.29 -11.29 -10.62
C MET A 61 8.01 -11.92 -9.42
N GLY A 62 7.28 -12.23 -8.38
CA GLY A 62 7.82 -12.84 -7.17
C GLY A 62 8.50 -11.87 -6.21
N LYS A 63 8.52 -10.58 -6.53
CA LYS A 63 9.12 -9.55 -5.67
C LYS A 63 8.03 -8.77 -4.96
N THR A 64 8.17 -8.63 -3.65
CA THR A 64 7.24 -7.87 -2.83
C THR A 64 7.68 -6.41 -2.76
N THR A 65 6.76 -5.51 -3.04
CA THR A 65 6.98 -4.07 -2.95
C THR A 65 5.87 -3.45 -2.13
N VAL A 66 6.21 -2.49 -1.28
CA VAL A 66 5.24 -1.72 -0.52
C VAL A 66 5.34 -0.26 -0.94
N TYR A 67 4.20 0.32 -1.30
CA TYR A 67 4.10 1.74 -1.60
C TYR A 67 3.43 2.45 -0.44
N LEU A 68 4.05 3.51 0.05
CA LEU A 68 3.46 4.35 1.10
C LEU A 68 2.82 5.56 0.42
N SER A 69 1.51 5.71 0.59
CA SER A 69 0.73 6.76 -0.07
C SER A 69 0.07 7.66 0.94
N GLN A 70 -0.10 8.93 0.59
CA GLN A 70 -0.87 9.88 1.41
C GLN A 70 -2.36 9.86 1.07
N LEU A 71 -2.76 9.14 0.05
CA LEU A 71 -4.18 8.96 -0.24
C LEU A 71 -4.80 8.00 0.78
N SER A 72 -6.06 8.23 1.12
CA SER A 72 -6.75 7.37 2.08
C SER A 72 -6.99 5.98 1.49
N SER A 73 -7.10 4.99 2.36
CA SER A 73 -7.41 3.62 1.93
C SER A 73 -8.75 3.55 1.20
N GLN A 74 -9.72 4.35 1.63
CA GLN A 74 -11.02 4.42 0.97
C GLN A 74 -10.90 4.92 -0.46
N THR A 75 -10.10 5.95 -0.69
CA THR A 75 -9.86 6.49 -2.02
C THR A 75 -9.22 5.44 -2.92
N LEU A 76 -8.20 4.76 -2.42
CA LEU A 76 -7.49 3.75 -3.19
C LEU A 76 -8.37 2.53 -3.49
N LEU A 77 -9.16 2.11 -2.52
CA LEU A 77 -10.10 1.00 -2.73
C LEU A 77 -11.14 1.34 -3.78
N LYS A 78 -11.67 2.56 -3.76
CA LYS A 78 -12.59 3.04 -4.77
C LYS A 78 -11.96 3.02 -6.16
N ARG A 79 -10.75 3.56 -6.28
CA ARG A 79 -10.05 3.62 -7.56
C ARG A 79 -9.67 2.25 -8.09
N SER A 80 -9.38 1.32 -7.20
CA SER A 80 -8.99 -0.04 -7.59
C SER A 80 -10.18 -0.88 -8.06
N GLY A 81 -11.40 -0.48 -7.72
CA GLY A 81 -12.59 -1.29 -7.97
C GLY A 81 -12.67 -2.51 -7.08
N MET A 82 -11.78 -2.63 -6.09
CA MET A 82 -11.81 -3.74 -5.14
C MET A 82 -12.89 -3.48 -4.09
N ASN A 83 -13.61 -4.54 -3.75
CA ASN A 83 -14.52 -4.46 -2.62
C ASN A 83 -13.71 -4.36 -1.34
N ALA A 84 -14.22 -3.57 -0.39
CA ALA A 84 -13.58 -3.50 0.91
C ALA A 84 -13.45 -4.92 1.46
N ILE A 85 -12.22 -5.31 1.76
CA ILE A 85 -11.98 -6.60 2.39
C ILE A 85 -12.38 -6.43 3.85
N GLU A 86 -13.52 -7.01 4.15
CA GLU A 86 -13.95 -7.07 5.53
C GLU A 86 -13.24 -8.22 6.18
N GLY A 87 -12.42 -7.88 7.06
CA GLY A 87 -11.83 -8.97 7.72
C GLY A 87 -10.97 -8.75 8.74
#